data_3b9224bcc2a76a0c1fc48bd2f153d638
#
_entry.id   3b9224bcc2a76a0c1fc48bd2f153d638
#
_cell.length_a   1.000
_cell.length_b   1.000
_cell.length_c   1.000
_cell.angle_alpha   90.00
_cell.angle_beta   90.00
_cell.angle_gamma   90.00
#
_symmetry.space_group_name_H-M   'P 1'
#
loop_
_entity.id
_entity.type
_entity.pdbx_description
1 polymer ?
#
loop_
_entity_poly.entity_id
_entity_poly.type
_entity_poly.pdbx_seq_one_letter_code
_entity_poly.pdbx_strand_id
1 'polypeptide(L)'
;MAKNLIGDTWYEASDSRVINITNPATNELIDTVPESTKEDCDKAVIEARKAQKEWAKVPIHERAKRLMKFVSLVERDKDALAKLLSDETGKPISEAIGEIANVSIG
;
A
#
# COMPACT_ATOMS: atom_id res chain seq x y z
N MET A 1 6.36 -12.45 3.07
CA MET A 1 7.07 -11.35 2.39
C MET A 1 6.11 -10.55 1.53
N ALA A 2 6.08 -9.25 1.70
CA ALA A 2 5.30 -8.36 0.83
C ALA A 2 5.94 -8.29 -0.57
N LYS A 3 5.14 -7.99 -1.57
CA LYS A 3 5.57 -7.86 -2.96
C LYS A 3 5.05 -6.55 -3.55
N ASN A 4 5.64 -6.14 -4.68
CA ASN A 4 5.18 -4.98 -5.42
C ASN A 4 4.00 -5.34 -6.33
N LEU A 5 2.93 -4.57 -6.27
CA LEU A 5 1.82 -4.70 -7.21
C LEU A 5 2.07 -3.75 -8.39
N ILE A 6 2.30 -4.33 -9.56
CA ILE A 6 2.51 -3.57 -10.80
C ILE A 6 1.55 -4.12 -11.85
N GLY A 7 0.69 -3.25 -12.37
CA GLY A 7 -0.44 -3.71 -13.16
C GLY A 7 -1.39 -4.52 -12.27
N ASP A 8 -1.64 -5.76 -12.64
CA ASP A 8 -2.47 -6.70 -11.88
C ASP A 8 -1.66 -7.86 -11.30
N THR A 9 -0.34 -7.77 -11.32
CA THR A 9 0.58 -8.85 -10.93
C THR A 9 1.48 -8.41 -9.79
N TRP A 10 1.73 -9.35 -8.86
CA TRP A 10 2.63 -9.15 -7.73
C TRP A 10 4.04 -9.60 -8.11
N TYR A 11 5.04 -8.74 -7.86
CA TYR A 11 6.45 -8.97 -8.21
C TYR A 11 7.37 -8.83 -7.01
N GLU A 12 8.40 -9.66 -6.98
CA GLU A 12 9.59 -9.40 -6.18
C GLU A 12 10.44 -8.34 -6.89
N ALA A 13 11.49 -7.84 -6.22
CA ALA A 13 12.48 -6.99 -6.88
C ALA A 13 13.19 -7.79 -8.00
N SER A 14 13.55 -7.12 -9.09
CA SER A 14 14.17 -7.80 -10.25
C SER A 14 15.50 -8.49 -9.91
N ASP A 15 16.21 -8.02 -8.88
CA ASP A 15 17.44 -8.64 -8.37
C ASP A 15 17.21 -9.48 -7.10
N SER A 16 15.97 -9.72 -6.72
CA SER A 16 15.55 -10.50 -5.55
C SER A 16 15.99 -9.94 -4.20
N ARG A 17 16.45 -8.70 -4.14
CA ARG A 17 16.85 -8.05 -2.89
C ARG A 17 15.64 -7.64 -2.07
N VAL A 18 15.79 -7.66 -0.75
CA VAL A 18 14.73 -7.29 0.20
C VAL A 18 15.25 -6.34 1.26
N ILE A 19 14.34 -5.57 1.82
CA ILE A 19 14.58 -4.72 2.98
C ILE A 19 13.81 -5.31 4.16
N ASN A 20 14.46 -5.47 5.29
CA ASN A 20 13.82 -5.91 6.52
C ASN A 20 13.02 -4.77 7.14
N ILE A 21 11.79 -5.06 7.53
CA ILE A 21 10.92 -4.14 8.27
C ILE A 21 10.89 -4.62 9.72
N THR A 22 11.38 -3.79 10.63
CA THR A 22 11.47 -4.11 12.05
C THR A 22 10.60 -3.17 12.88
N ASN A 23 10.10 -3.68 14.00
CA ASN A 23 9.42 -2.87 15.00
C ASN A 23 10.47 -2.01 15.73
N PRO A 24 10.42 -0.67 15.66
CA PRO A 24 11.44 0.17 16.29
C PRO A 24 11.43 0.13 17.83
N ALA A 25 10.33 -0.30 18.45
CA ALA A 25 10.24 -0.42 19.88
C ALA A 25 10.84 -1.72 20.41
N THR A 26 10.73 -2.83 19.66
CA THR A 26 11.15 -4.18 20.10
C THR A 26 12.32 -4.73 19.30
N ASN A 27 12.65 -4.17 18.16
CA ASN A 27 13.61 -4.65 17.16
C ASN A 27 13.25 -6.03 16.55
N GLU A 28 12.02 -6.48 16.74
CA GLU A 28 11.54 -7.71 16.12
C GLU A 28 11.28 -7.52 14.63
N LEU A 29 11.64 -8.52 13.84
CA LEU A 29 11.34 -8.53 12.40
C LEU A 29 9.83 -8.72 12.20
N ILE A 30 9.20 -7.78 11.49
CA ILE A 30 7.77 -7.85 11.15
C ILE A 30 7.59 -8.55 9.81
N ASP A 31 8.30 -8.08 8.77
CA ASP A 31 8.21 -8.59 7.41
C ASP A 31 9.41 -8.11 6.59
N THR A 32 9.44 -8.51 5.32
CA THR A 32 10.38 -7.99 4.34
C THR A 32 9.62 -7.38 3.17
N VAL A 33 10.20 -6.37 2.55
CA VAL A 33 9.66 -5.74 1.33
C VAL A 33 10.73 -5.78 0.24
N PRO A 34 10.35 -5.75 -1.05
CA PRO A 34 11.33 -5.71 -2.11
C PRO A 34 12.20 -4.44 -2.05
N GLU A 35 13.51 -4.59 -2.17
CA GLU A 35 14.40 -3.45 -2.45
C GLU A 35 14.39 -3.24 -3.97
N SER A 36 13.43 -2.45 -4.43
CA SER A 36 13.17 -2.29 -5.86
C SER A 36 14.30 -1.57 -6.58
N THR A 37 14.56 -1.99 -7.80
CA THR A 37 15.57 -1.37 -8.66
C THR A 37 14.97 -0.20 -9.44
N LYS A 38 15.83 0.55 -10.15
CA LYS A 38 15.38 1.59 -11.07
C LYS A 38 14.46 1.01 -12.15
N GLU A 39 14.80 -0.16 -12.67
CA GLU A 39 14.01 -0.86 -13.69
C GLU A 39 12.64 -1.24 -13.16
N ASP A 40 12.52 -1.66 -11.92
CA ASP A 40 11.24 -1.94 -11.26
C ASP A 40 10.37 -0.70 -11.18
N CYS A 41 10.96 0.43 -10.81
CA CYS A 41 10.26 1.72 -10.75
C CYS A 41 9.81 2.19 -12.14
N ASP A 42 10.66 2.07 -13.15
CA ASP A 42 10.34 2.42 -14.53
C ASP A 42 9.16 1.58 -15.05
N LYS A 43 9.18 0.28 -14.78
CA LYS A 43 8.08 -0.62 -15.12
C LYS A 43 6.77 -0.20 -14.45
N ALA A 44 6.82 0.13 -13.16
CA ALA A 44 5.64 0.57 -12.42
C ALA A 44 5.03 1.83 -13.03
N VAL A 45 5.85 2.83 -13.40
CA VAL A 45 5.39 4.06 -14.03
C VAL A 45 4.79 3.79 -15.41
N ILE A 46 5.41 2.94 -16.22
CA ILE A 46 4.90 2.58 -17.56
C ILE A 46 3.52 1.93 -17.45
N GLU A 47 3.36 0.97 -16.55
CA GLU A 47 2.08 0.29 -16.32
C GLU A 47 1.01 1.25 -15.78
N ALA A 48 1.39 2.16 -14.88
CA ALA A 48 0.49 3.18 -14.35
C ALA A 48 0.01 4.13 -15.46
N ARG A 49 0.88 4.54 -16.37
CA ARG A 49 0.51 5.39 -17.52
C ARG A 49 -0.46 4.71 -18.47
N LYS A 50 -0.26 3.42 -18.73
CA LYS A 50 -1.20 2.64 -19.54
C LYS A 50 -2.57 2.57 -18.88
N ALA A 51 -2.60 2.25 -17.60
CA ALA A 51 -3.85 2.14 -16.84
C ALA A 51 -4.57 3.50 -16.76
N GLN A 52 -3.83 4.58 -16.59
CA GLN A 52 -4.39 5.94 -16.48
C GLN A 52 -5.16 6.34 -17.72
N LYS A 53 -4.73 5.95 -18.92
CA LYS A 53 -5.44 6.25 -20.18
C LYS A 53 -6.85 5.64 -20.17
N GLU A 54 -6.97 4.40 -19.74
CA GLU A 54 -8.27 3.73 -19.64
C GLU A 54 -9.10 4.27 -18.48
N TRP A 55 -8.46 4.50 -17.34
CA TRP A 55 -9.11 5.08 -16.17
C TRP A 55 -9.71 6.45 -16.45
N ALA A 56 -9.02 7.29 -17.22
CA ALA A 56 -9.51 8.61 -17.59
C ALA A 56 -10.80 8.57 -18.42
N LYS A 57 -11.06 7.46 -19.12
CA LYS A 57 -12.29 7.25 -19.90
C LYS A 57 -13.47 6.78 -19.03
N VAL A 58 -13.22 6.33 -17.82
CA VAL A 58 -14.27 5.89 -16.89
C VAL A 58 -15.05 7.10 -16.40
N PRO A 59 -16.39 7.12 -16.48
CA PRO A 59 -17.19 8.23 -15.98
C PRO A 59 -16.90 8.53 -14.50
N ILE A 60 -16.99 9.81 -14.13
CA ILE A 60 -16.63 10.25 -12.77
C ILE A 60 -17.43 9.53 -11.69
N HIS A 61 -18.71 9.26 -11.90
CA HIS A 61 -19.54 8.55 -10.92
C HIS A 61 -19.11 7.09 -10.74
N GLU A 62 -18.61 6.42 -11.78
CA GLU A 62 -18.06 5.08 -11.68
C GLU A 62 -16.71 5.07 -10.96
N ARG A 63 -15.86 6.08 -11.22
CA ARG A 63 -14.60 6.23 -10.49
C ARG A 63 -14.85 6.46 -9.00
N ALA A 64 -15.79 7.34 -8.67
CA ALA A 64 -16.19 7.60 -7.28
C ALA A 64 -16.69 6.33 -6.59
N LYS A 65 -17.51 5.53 -7.27
CA LYS A 65 -18.04 4.27 -6.76
C LYS A 65 -16.92 3.29 -6.40
N ARG A 66 -15.92 3.17 -7.26
CA ARG A 66 -14.76 2.28 -7.02
C ARG A 66 -13.93 2.75 -5.84
N LEU A 67 -13.72 4.07 -5.70
CA LEU A 67 -13.00 4.65 -4.56
C LEU A 67 -13.77 4.47 -3.25
N MET A 68 -15.09 4.60 -3.26
CA MET A 68 -15.91 4.35 -2.08
C MET A 68 -15.87 2.88 -1.65
N LYS A 69 -15.77 1.95 -2.59
CA LYS A 69 -15.54 0.55 -2.28
C LYS A 69 -14.19 0.34 -1.59
N PHE A 70 -13.14 1.00 -2.05
CA PHE A 70 -11.83 0.98 -1.40
C PHE A 70 -11.93 1.49 0.04
N VAL A 71 -12.60 2.61 0.26
CA VAL A 71 -12.81 3.16 1.61
C VAL A 71 -13.51 2.15 2.52
N SER A 72 -14.54 1.48 2.03
CA SER A 72 -15.25 0.46 2.83
C SER A 72 -14.36 -0.72 3.21
N LEU A 73 -13.44 -1.12 2.35
CA LEU A 73 -12.46 -2.18 2.65
C LEU A 73 -11.43 -1.73 3.69
N VAL A 74 -10.98 -0.48 3.63
CA VAL A 74 -10.10 0.09 4.65
C VAL A 74 -10.79 0.14 6.01
N GLU A 75 -12.05 0.55 6.07
CA GLU A 75 -12.83 0.54 7.30
C GLU A 75 -13.00 -0.86 7.87
N ARG A 76 -13.25 -1.84 7.01
CA ARG A 76 -13.32 -3.25 7.41
C ARG A 76 -12.05 -3.75 8.08
N ASP A 77 -10.90 -3.37 7.54
CA ASP A 77 -9.59 -3.84 7.98
C ASP A 77 -8.87 -2.83 8.90
N LYS A 78 -9.59 -1.82 9.38
CA LYS A 78 -9.05 -0.70 10.14
C LYS A 78 -8.16 -1.11 11.31
N ASP A 79 -8.61 -2.04 12.14
CA ASP A 79 -7.85 -2.46 13.32
C ASP A 79 -6.56 -3.18 12.94
N ALA A 80 -6.61 -4.06 11.95
CA ALA A 80 -5.43 -4.76 11.46
C ALA A 80 -4.40 -3.80 10.83
N LEU A 81 -4.89 -2.82 10.04
CA LEU A 81 -4.04 -1.81 9.41
C LEU A 81 -3.41 -0.89 10.45
N ALA A 82 -4.17 -0.47 11.47
CA ALA A 82 -3.65 0.37 12.55
C ALA A 82 -2.59 -0.35 13.36
N LYS A 83 -2.78 -1.63 13.66
CA LYS A 83 -1.79 -2.44 14.37
C LYS A 83 -0.50 -2.55 13.56
N LEU A 84 -0.60 -2.82 12.27
CA LEU A 84 0.56 -2.92 11.40
C LEU A 84 1.31 -1.58 11.33
N LEU A 85 0.61 -0.48 11.18
CA LEU A 85 1.19 0.87 11.17
C LEU A 85 1.93 1.16 12.48
N SER A 86 1.31 0.86 13.62
CA SER A 86 1.94 1.01 14.94
C SER A 86 3.20 0.15 15.08
N ASP A 87 3.14 -1.10 14.65
CA ASP A 87 4.28 -2.02 14.73
C ASP A 87 5.46 -1.55 13.87
N GLU A 88 5.19 -1.05 12.66
CA GLU A 88 6.24 -0.62 11.73
C GLU A 88 6.87 0.73 12.08
N THR A 89 6.09 1.66 12.65
CA THR A 89 6.53 3.05 12.90
C THR A 89 6.84 3.34 14.36
N GLY A 90 6.38 2.50 15.29
CA GLY A 90 6.51 2.75 16.72
C GLY A 90 5.54 3.77 17.27
N LYS A 91 4.61 4.30 16.45
CA LYS A 91 3.64 5.29 16.96
C LYS A 91 2.58 4.62 17.84
N PRO A 92 1.99 5.37 18.80
CA PRO A 92 0.91 4.84 19.64
C PRO A 92 -0.28 4.35 18.81
N ILE A 93 -0.90 3.25 19.24
CA ILE A 93 -2.03 2.66 18.51
C ILE A 93 -3.20 3.63 18.30
N SER A 94 -3.44 4.53 19.27
CA SER A 94 -4.48 5.55 19.15
C SER A 94 -4.23 6.51 17.98
N GLU A 95 -2.98 6.89 17.76
CA GLU A 95 -2.61 7.73 16.61
C GLU A 95 -2.70 6.96 15.29
N ALA A 96 -2.28 5.70 15.29
CA ALA A 96 -2.38 4.83 14.12
C ALA A 96 -3.84 4.64 13.69
N ILE A 97 -4.74 4.42 14.64
CA ILE A 97 -6.19 4.34 14.37
C ILE A 97 -6.69 5.63 13.74
N GLY A 98 -6.26 6.79 14.24
CA GLY A 98 -6.63 8.09 13.69
C GLY A 98 -6.16 8.28 12.25
N GLU A 99 -4.94 7.85 11.92
CA GLU A 99 -4.43 7.93 10.55
C GLU A 99 -5.22 7.05 9.57
N ILE A 100 -5.54 5.83 9.97
CA ILE A 100 -6.34 4.95 9.11
C ILE A 100 -7.76 5.51 8.93
N ALA A 101 -8.36 6.07 9.98
CA ALA A 101 -9.69 6.69 9.90
C ALA A 101 -9.72 7.88 8.92
N ASN A 102 -8.61 8.62 8.77
CA ASN A 102 -8.53 9.75 7.87
C ASN A 102 -8.68 9.37 6.39
N VAL A 103 -8.46 8.12 6.02
CA VAL A 103 -8.68 7.65 4.65
C VAL A 103 -10.13 7.84 4.21
N SER A 104 -11.08 7.68 5.13
CA SER A 104 -12.51 7.82 4.83
C SER A 104 -13.04 9.26 4.97
N ILE A 105 -12.26 10.16 5.55
CA ILE A 105 -12.65 11.57 5.79
C ILE A 105 -12.11 12.49 4.70
N GLY A 106 -10.97 12.16 4.11
CA GLY A 106 -10.23 12.98 3.14
C GLY A 106 -10.87 13.13 1.78
#